data_209ee4340316a76aea566846e76a641e
#
_entry.id   209ee4340316a76aea566846e76a641e
#
_cell.length_a   1.000
_cell.length_b   1.000
_cell.length_c   1.000
_cell.angle_alpha   90.00
_cell.angle_beta   90.00
_cell.angle_gamma   90.00
#
_symmetry.space_group_name_H-M   'P 1'
#
loop_
_entity.id
_entity.type
_entity.pdbx_description
1 polymer ?
#
loop_
_entity_poly.entity_id
_entity_poly.type
_entity_poly.pdbx_seq_one_letter_code
_entity_poly.pdbx_strand_id
1 'polypeptide(L)'
;MNQDVTNDFISGLPKAELHLHIEGTFEPELMFVIAERNQIKLKYNSVDELKAAYNFNNLQEFLDIYYNGANVLIEERDFYELTWAYLQKIHSQNVLHTEVFFDPQTHTSRGILFHKVISGIHRALEDGREKLGISSRLILSFLRHLSEESAFQTLEEALPYKAWITAVGLDSSETGHPPVKFEKVFVKAREEGFLTLAHAGEEGPPEYVWEALNILGVSRIDHGNRSLENPQLIAELVKRKMPLTICPLSNLKLKVVHDMTQHPLAEMLEKGIMATINSDDPAYFGGYMNENYIVVAEALKLSKVQIVGLAKNSFAASFLEDETKKEMIEKIEAYYQMQNGHDIT
;
A
#
# COMPACT_ATOMS: atom_id res chain seq x y z
N MET A 1 -20.98 14.72 -5.06
CA MET A 1 -20.74 14.51 -3.62
C MET A 1 -22.07 14.48 -2.90
N ASN A 2 -22.27 13.53 -1.99
CA ASN A 2 -23.35 13.66 -1.00
C ASN A 2 -23.07 14.97 -0.26
N GLN A 3 -24.05 15.88 -0.09
CA GLN A 3 -23.82 17.26 0.40
C GLN A 3 -23.06 17.31 1.74
N ASP A 4 -22.98 16.20 2.44
CA ASP A 4 -22.38 16.07 3.76
C ASP A 4 -20.89 15.64 3.75
N VAL A 5 -20.36 15.06 2.65
CA VAL A 5 -18.96 14.63 2.54
C VAL A 5 -18.19 15.69 1.76
N THR A 6 -17.41 16.51 2.46
CA THR A 6 -16.57 17.57 1.88
C THR A 6 -15.11 17.15 1.84
N ASN A 7 -14.31 17.80 1.00
CA ASN A 7 -12.86 17.58 0.98
C ASN A 7 -12.21 17.92 2.34
N ASP A 8 -12.72 18.95 3.03
CA ASP A 8 -12.25 19.33 4.38
C ASP A 8 -12.54 18.22 5.41
N PHE A 9 -13.73 17.60 5.32
CA PHE A 9 -14.07 16.46 6.17
C PHE A 9 -13.09 15.29 5.95
N ILE A 10 -12.80 14.93 4.69
CA ILE A 10 -11.85 13.86 4.36
C ILE A 10 -10.44 14.22 4.80
N SER A 11 -10.02 15.47 4.57
CA SER A 11 -8.66 15.92 4.92
C SER A 11 -8.40 15.91 6.43
N GLY A 12 -9.40 16.29 7.24
CA GLY A 12 -9.31 16.27 8.70
C GLY A 12 -9.51 14.89 9.34
N LEU A 13 -10.06 13.91 8.61
CA LEU A 13 -10.30 12.57 9.14
C LEU A 13 -8.98 11.86 9.47
N PRO A 14 -8.79 11.31 10.70
CA PRO A 14 -7.65 10.47 11.00
C PRO A 14 -7.65 9.19 10.14
N LYS A 15 -6.51 8.85 9.55
CA LYS A 15 -6.35 7.73 8.61
C LYS A 15 -5.17 6.85 8.98
N ALA A 16 -5.24 5.57 8.57
CA ALA A 16 -4.09 4.70 8.45
C ALA A 16 -3.96 4.27 6.99
N GLU A 17 -2.73 4.15 6.51
CA GLU A 17 -2.38 3.63 5.19
C GLU A 17 -1.67 2.30 5.34
N LEU A 18 -2.24 1.23 4.78
CA LEU A 18 -1.78 -0.14 4.99
C LEU A 18 -1.20 -0.78 3.74
N HIS A 19 -1.24 -0.08 2.61
CA HIS A 19 -0.79 -0.56 1.33
C HIS A 19 -0.14 0.57 0.54
N LEU A 20 1.18 0.63 0.64
CA LEU A 20 2.01 1.62 -0.02
C LEU A 20 3.38 1.03 -0.31
N HIS A 21 3.81 1.06 -1.55
CA HIS A 21 5.17 0.74 -1.95
C HIS A 21 6.05 1.99 -1.82
N ILE A 22 7.16 1.88 -1.07
CA ILE A 22 8.00 3.08 -0.83
C ILE A 22 8.60 3.60 -2.13
N GLU A 23 8.98 2.73 -3.04
CA GLU A 23 9.47 3.08 -4.36
C GLU A 23 8.40 3.76 -5.20
N GLY A 24 7.12 3.47 -4.95
CA GLY A 24 5.95 4.08 -5.58
C GLY A 24 5.64 5.50 -5.12
N THR A 25 6.32 5.97 -4.07
CA THR A 25 6.23 7.36 -3.59
C THR A 25 7.22 8.29 -4.27
N PHE A 26 7.99 7.77 -5.23
CA PHE A 26 9.11 8.47 -5.83
C PHE A 26 8.65 9.53 -6.82
N GLU A 27 8.37 10.73 -6.30
CA GLU A 27 7.98 11.88 -7.11
C GLU A 27 9.06 12.22 -8.15
N PRO A 28 8.68 12.55 -9.39
CA PRO A 28 9.62 12.86 -10.46
C PRO A 28 10.65 13.94 -10.12
N GLU A 29 10.26 14.97 -9.37
CA GLU A 29 11.16 16.04 -8.94
C GLU A 29 12.31 15.51 -8.09
N LEU A 30 12.00 14.67 -7.09
CA LEU A 30 13.01 14.06 -6.23
C LEU A 30 13.86 13.05 -7.01
N MET A 31 13.24 12.31 -7.94
CA MET A 31 13.94 11.35 -8.80
C MET A 31 15.04 12.04 -9.62
N PHE A 32 14.75 13.18 -10.24
CA PHE A 32 15.75 13.95 -11.00
C PHE A 32 16.87 14.49 -10.11
N VAL A 33 16.58 14.98 -8.90
CA VAL A 33 17.59 15.43 -7.93
C VAL A 33 18.54 14.31 -7.52
N ILE A 34 18.00 13.12 -7.22
CA ILE A 34 18.80 11.96 -6.82
C ILE A 34 19.60 11.43 -8.02
N ALA A 35 18.99 11.36 -9.21
CA ALA A 35 19.65 10.93 -10.44
C ALA A 35 20.88 11.81 -10.77
N GLU A 36 20.74 13.14 -10.67
CA GLU A 36 21.84 14.09 -10.88
C GLU A 36 22.97 13.85 -9.86
N ARG A 37 22.63 13.76 -8.57
CA ARG A 37 23.59 13.50 -7.50
C ARG A 37 24.37 12.20 -7.71
N ASN A 38 23.66 11.15 -8.11
CA ASN A 38 24.24 9.81 -8.31
C ASN A 38 24.83 9.62 -9.72
N GLN A 39 24.82 10.66 -10.57
CA GLN A 39 25.32 10.65 -11.93
C GLN A 39 24.68 9.56 -12.82
N ILE A 40 23.39 9.29 -12.57
CA ILE A 40 22.59 8.32 -13.33
C ILE A 40 21.75 9.07 -14.35
N LYS A 41 21.90 8.70 -15.62
CA LYS A 41 21.10 9.27 -16.69
C LYS A 41 19.72 8.59 -16.71
N LEU A 42 18.68 9.38 -16.51
CA LEU A 42 17.30 8.93 -16.71
C LEU A 42 16.98 8.79 -18.19
N LYS A 43 15.97 7.97 -18.49
CA LYS A 43 15.42 7.79 -19.85
C LYS A 43 14.76 9.08 -20.35
N TYR A 44 14.15 9.86 -19.46
CA TYR A 44 13.44 11.10 -19.75
C TYR A 44 14.33 12.31 -19.47
N ASN A 45 14.14 13.41 -20.23
CA ASN A 45 15.01 14.59 -20.12
C ASN A 45 14.45 15.67 -19.19
N SER A 46 13.20 15.54 -18.75
CA SER A 46 12.56 16.47 -17.82
C SER A 46 11.50 15.80 -16.97
N VAL A 47 11.13 16.46 -15.87
CA VAL A 47 10.02 16.07 -15.00
C VAL A 47 8.72 15.96 -15.79
N ASP A 48 8.43 16.94 -16.66
CA ASP A 48 7.21 16.96 -17.46
C ASP A 48 7.16 15.78 -18.47
N GLU A 49 8.29 15.44 -19.10
CA GLU A 49 8.39 14.28 -19.99
C GLU A 49 8.15 12.97 -19.23
N LEU A 50 8.69 12.83 -18.02
CA LEU A 50 8.46 11.66 -17.18
C LEU A 50 6.98 11.58 -16.74
N LYS A 51 6.39 12.68 -16.27
CA LYS A 51 4.96 12.72 -15.88
C LYS A 51 4.04 12.39 -17.06
N ALA A 52 4.36 12.84 -18.27
CA ALA A 52 3.58 12.52 -19.46
C ALA A 52 3.64 11.02 -19.82
N ALA A 53 4.68 10.30 -19.40
CA ALA A 53 4.81 8.87 -19.59
C ALA A 53 3.97 8.03 -18.59
N TYR A 54 3.43 8.65 -17.53
CA TYR A 54 2.57 7.97 -16.54
C TYR A 54 1.16 7.74 -17.09
N ASN A 55 1.08 7.04 -18.22
CA ASN A 55 -0.16 6.67 -18.88
C ASN A 55 -0.10 5.17 -19.23
N PHE A 56 -0.57 4.35 -18.30
CA PHE A 56 -0.46 2.89 -18.36
C PHE A 56 -1.73 2.26 -18.91
N ASN A 57 -1.59 1.09 -19.57
CA ASN A 57 -2.70 0.28 -20.03
C ASN A 57 -2.89 -0.99 -19.18
N ASN A 58 -1.88 -1.36 -18.40
CA ASN A 58 -1.86 -2.53 -17.53
C ASN A 58 -0.73 -2.43 -16.50
N LEU A 59 -0.69 -3.37 -15.57
CA LEU A 59 0.32 -3.46 -14.51
C LEU A 59 1.74 -3.56 -15.08
N GLN A 60 1.98 -4.33 -16.16
CA GLN A 60 3.33 -4.51 -16.69
C GLN A 60 3.94 -3.22 -17.25
N GLU A 61 3.16 -2.41 -17.96
CA GLU A 61 3.64 -1.10 -18.46
C GLU A 61 4.01 -0.14 -17.33
N PHE A 62 3.28 -0.19 -16.22
CA PHE A 62 3.63 0.54 -15.01
C PHE A 62 4.94 0.04 -14.42
N LEU A 63 5.08 -1.27 -14.17
CA LEU A 63 6.26 -1.88 -13.57
C LEU A 63 7.54 -1.57 -14.36
N ASP A 64 7.47 -1.51 -15.70
CA ASP A 64 8.60 -1.16 -16.54
C ASP A 64 9.13 0.27 -16.26
N ILE A 65 8.25 1.23 -15.97
CA ILE A 65 8.64 2.60 -15.61
C ILE A 65 9.09 2.66 -14.15
N TYR A 66 8.37 2.00 -13.25
CA TYR A 66 8.63 1.92 -11.83
C TYR A 66 10.05 1.40 -11.52
N TYR A 67 10.42 0.23 -12.06
CA TYR A 67 11.76 -0.33 -11.87
C TYR A 67 12.86 0.53 -12.50
N ASN A 68 12.59 1.19 -13.62
CA ASN A 68 13.54 2.13 -14.21
C ASN A 68 13.76 3.36 -13.32
N GLY A 69 12.71 3.87 -12.68
CA GLY A 69 12.81 4.97 -11.71
C GLY A 69 13.62 4.58 -10.47
N ALA A 70 13.37 3.37 -9.92
CA ALA A 70 14.08 2.86 -8.76
C ALA A 70 15.61 2.71 -8.98
N ASN A 71 16.08 2.67 -10.23
CA ASN A 71 17.51 2.52 -10.55
C ASN A 71 18.39 3.68 -10.05
N VAL A 72 17.82 4.85 -9.75
CA VAL A 72 18.59 5.98 -9.22
C VAL A 72 18.91 5.88 -7.74
N LEU A 73 18.21 5.00 -7.01
CA LEU A 73 18.41 4.75 -5.58
C LEU A 73 19.60 3.79 -5.38
N ILE A 74 20.73 4.30 -4.86
CA ILE A 74 21.99 3.52 -4.71
C ILE A 74 22.65 3.66 -3.34
N GLU A 75 22.39 4.75 -2.62
CA GLU A 75 22.95 5.00 -1.30
C GLU A 75 21.87 5.01 -0.21
N GLU A 76 22.23 4.67 1.02
CA GLU A 76 21.33 4.71 2.18
C GLU A 76 20.58 6.05 2.28
N ARG A 77 21.26 7.14 1.95
CA ARG A 77 20.68 8.49 1.94
C ARG A 77 19.50 8.60 0.96
N ASP A 78 19.56 7.94 -0.19
CA ASP A 78 18.52 8.01 -1.20
C ASP A 78 17.21 7.40 -0.69
N PHE A 79 17.30 6.25 -0.03
CA PHE A 79 16.16 5.59 0.61
C PHE A 79 15.60 6.39 1.79
N TYR A 80 16.48 7.04 2.56
CA TYR A 80 16.05 7.94 3.63
C TYR A 80 15.27 9.14 3.07
N GLU A 81 15.81 9.83 2.06
CA GLU A 81 15.19 11.02 1.48
C GLU A 81 13.84 10.69 0.82
N LEU A 82 13.75 9.56 0.11
CA LEU A 82 12.51 9.06 -0.46
C LEU A 82 11.45 8.84 0.63
N THR A 83 11.79 8.07 1.65
CA THR A 83 10.87 7.73 2.74
C THR A 83 10.48 8.98 3.54
N TRP A 84 11.41 9.89 3.78
CA TRP A 84 11.14 11.13 4.48
C TRP A 84 10.18 12.05 3.71
N ALA A 85 10.36 12.18 2.39
CA ALA A 85 9.46 12.95 1.53
C ALA A 85 8.03 12.40 1.58
N TYR A 86 7.87 11.08 1.51
CA TYR A 86 6.58 10.41 1.69
C TYR A 86 5.94 10.75 3.06
N LEU A 87 6.67 10.58 4.15
CA LEU A 87 6.17 10.83 5.51
C LEU A 87 5.70 12.28 5.69
N GLN A 88 6.43 13.26 5.14
CA GLN A 88 6.00 14.65 5.15
C GLN A 88 4.68 14.85 4.38
N LYS A 89 4.52 14.17 3.26
CA LYS A 89 3.31 14.23 2.43
C LYS A 89 2.09 13.70 3.19
N ILE A 90 2.18 12.51 3.76
CA ILE A 90 1.06 11.88 4.44
C ILE A 90 0.75 12.55 5.80
N HIS A 91 1.75 13.15 6.45
CA HIS A 91 1.53 13.98 7.63
C HIS A 91 0.56 15.14 7.32
N SER A 92 0.72 15.80 6.17
CA SER A 92 -0.17 16.87 5.73
C SER A 92 -1.60 16.38 5.40
N GLN A 93 -1.79 15.06 5.27
CA GLN A 93 -3.07 14.41 4.97
C GLN A 93 -3.71 13.74 6.19
N ASN A 94 -3.22 14.02 7.40
CA ASN A 94 -3.70 13.45 8.66
C ASN A 94 -3.66 11.91 8.71
N VAL A 95 -2.62 11.32 8.14
CA VAL A 95 -2.31 9.89 8.30
C VAL A 95 -1.51 9.72 9.58
N LEU A 96 -2.01 8.93 10.52
CA LEU A 96 -1.43 8.71 11.85
C LEU A 96 -0.61 7.43 11.94
N HIS A 97 -0.84 6.49 10.99
CA HIS A 97 -0.15 5.21 10.92
C HIS A 97 0.04 4.80 9.46
N THR A 98 1.20 4.21 9.14
CA THR A 98 1.46 3.66 7.82
C THR A 98 2.18 2.31 7.89
N GLU A 99 1.82 1.39 6.98
CA GLU A 99 2.48 0.10 6.80
C GLU A 99 3.08 0.07 5.40
N VAL A 100 4.40 0.14 5.34
CA VAL A 100 5.16 0.46 4.12
C VAL A 100 5.78 -0.81 3.56
N PHE A 101 5.48 -1.13 2.31
CA PHE A 101 6.19 -2.16 1.56
C PHE A 101 7.52 -1.61 1.03
N PHE A 102 8.50 -2.47 0.93
CA PHE A 102 9.73 -2.22 0.17
C PHE A 102 10.16 -3.50 -0.53
N ASP A 103 10.76 -3.35 -1.71
CA ASP A 103 11.14 -4.45 -2.61
C ASP A 103 12.65 -4.62 -2.65
N PRO A 104 13.29 -5.30 -1.68
CA PRO A 104 14.75 -5.37 -1.65
C PRO A 104 15.34 -5.98 -2.92
N GLN A 105 14.66 -6.95 -3.56
CA GLN A 105 15.14 -7.59 -4.79
C GLN A 105 15.28 -6.63 -5.96
N THR A 106 14.47 -5.56 -6.03
CA THR A 106 14.61 -4.46 -7.00
C THR A 106 15.99 -3.80 -6.91
N HIS A 107 16.58 -3.77 -5.73
CA HIS A 107 17.85 -3.10 -5.44
C HIS A 107 19.02 -4.08 -5.38
N THR A 108 18.88 -5.20 -4.68
CA THR A 108 19.96 -6.18 -4.49
C THR A 108 20.36 -6.85 -5.81
N SER A 109 19.43 -7.06 -6.75
CA SER A 109 19.70 -7.55 -8.10
C SER A 109 20.68 -6.66 -8.89
N ARG A 110 20.76 -5.37 -8.52
CA ARG A 110 21.67 -4.37 -9.10
C ARG A 110 22.98 -4.20 -8.30
N GLY A 111 23.18 -5.02 -7.26
CA GLY A 111 24.35 -4.95 -6.39
C GLY A 111 24.26 -3.91 -5.27
N ILE A 112 23.07 -3.31 -5.03
CA ILE A 112 22.84 -2.46 -3.86
C ILE A 112 22.69 -3.37 -2.64
N LEU A 113 23.48 -3.12 -1.60
CA LEU A 113 23.48 -3.96 -0.42
C LEU A 113 22.17 -3.80 0.37
N PHE A 114 21.58 -4.90 0.82
CA PHE A 114 20.33 -4.94 1.57
C PHE A 114 20.31 -3.94 2.74
N HIS A 115 21.42 -3.84 3.49
CA HIS A 115 21.51 -2.93 4.63
C HIS A 115 21.34 -1.45 4.23
N LYS A 116 21.80 -1.02 3.06
CA LYS A 116 21.63 0.37 2.60
C LYS A 116 20.16 0.70 2.39
N VAL A 117 19.41 -0.23 1.81
CA VAL A 117 17.98 -0.09 1.56
C VAL A 117 17.24 0.04 2.88
N ILE A 118 17.32 -1.01 3.71
CA ILE A 118 16.54 -1.08 4.94
C ILE A 118 16.95 -0.01 5.98
N SER A 119 18.25 0.31 6.08
CA SER A 119 18.71 1.31 7.06
C SER A 119 18.23 2.72 6.71
N GLY A 120 18.23 3.08 5.43
CA GLY A 120 17.71 4.37 4.97
C GLY A 120 16.21 4.51 5.28
N ILE A 121 15.43 3.50 4.91
CA ILE A 121 13.98 3.46 5.17
C ILE A 121 13.72 3.50 6.68
N HIS A 122 14.30 2.59 7.45
CA HIS A 122 14.06 2.47 8.89
C HIS A 122 14.38 3.78 9.64
N ARG A 123 15.52 4.41 9.33
CA ARG A 123 15.91 5.69 9.95
C ARG A 123 14.88 6.80 9.66
N ALA A 124 14.34 6.87 8.43
CA ALA A 124 13.31 7.84 8.10
C ALA A 124 11.98 7.54 8.83
N LEU A 125 11.60 6.27 8.99
CA LEU A 125 10.42 5.86 9.74
C LEU A 125 10.54 6.23 11.23
N GLU A 126 11.73 6.05 11.85
CA GLU A 126 11.98 6.48 13.23
C GLU A 126 11.90 8.01 13.36
N ASP A 127 12.51 8.75 12.44
CA ASP A 127 12.39 10.22 12.40
C ASP A 127 10.92 10.66 12.20
N GLY A 128 10.14 9.94 11.41
CA GLY A 128 8.70 10.17 11.23
C GLY A 128 7.91 10.00 12.52
N ARG A 129 8.23 8.97 13.29
CA ARG A 129 7.64 8.73 14.60
C ARG A 129 7.99 9.86 15.58
N GLU A 130 9.25 10.27 15.62
CA GLU A 130 9.74 11.27 16.59
C GLU A 130 9.32 12.70 16.24
N LYS A 131 9.37 13.08 14.96
CA LYS A 131 9.21 14.47 14.50
C LYS A 131 7.79 14.77 13.97
N LEU A 132 7.08 13.77 13.44
CA LEU A 132 5.76 13.92 12.83
C LEU A 132 4.65 13.18 13.60
N GLY A 133 4.99 12.34 14.58
CA GLY A 133 4.03 11.55 15.34
C GLY A 133 3.36 10.43 14.54
N ILE A 134 3.92 10.04 13.40
CA ILE A 134 3.40 8.96 12.56
C ILE A 134 4.00 7.64 13.02
N SER A 135 3.16 6.71 13.47
CA SER A 135 3.61 5.33 13.71
C SER A 135 3.73 4.57 12.39
N SER A 136 4.65 3.60 12.32
CA SER A 136 4.87 2.84 11.10
C SER A 136 5.17 1.37 11.35
N ARG A 137 4.95 0.54 10.33
CA ARG A 137 5.42 -0.84 10.22
C ARG A 137 6.08 -1.03 8.86
N LEU A 138 7.14 -1.83 8.82
CA LEU A 138 7.85 -2.13 7.58
C LEU A 138 7.51 -3.55 7.13
N ILE A 139 7.20 -3.71 5.85
CA ILE A 139 6.83 -4.96 5.20
C ILE A 139 7.82 -5.24 4.08
N LEU A 140 8.50 -6.38 4.15
CA LEU A 140 9.39 -6.83 3.10
C LEU A 140 8.61 -7.62 2.05
N SER A 141 8.60 -7.18 0.80
CA SER A 141 7.90 -7.89 -0.27
C SER A 141 8.84 -8.75 -1.11
N PHE A 142 8.32 -9.92 -1.52
CA PHE A 142 8.97 -10.79 -2.50
C PHE A 142 8.38 -10.54 -3.88
N LEU A 143 9.24 -10.31 -4.87
CA LEU A 143 8.84 -10.11 -6.26
C LEU A 143 8.41 -11.45 -6.90
N ARG A 144 7.11 -11.62 -7.13
CA ARG A 144 6.50 -12.89 -7.54
C ARG A 144 6.90 -13.37 -8.93
N HIS A 145 7.40 -12.49 -9.79
CA HIS A 145 7.95 -12.87 -11.09
C HIS A 145 9.31 -13.58 -10.98
N LEU A 146 10.01 -13.44 -9.84
CA LEU A 146 11.25 -14.16 -9.53
C LEU A 146 10.95 -15.55 -8.96
N SER A 147 12.00 -16.34 -8.70
CA SER A 147 11.85 -17.68 -8.13
C SER A 147 11.66 -17.66 -6.61
N GLU A 148 11.09 -18.74 -6.06
CA GLU A 148 11.00 -18.92 -4.59
C GLU A 148 12.40 -18.97 -3.94
N GLU A 149 13.42 -19.49 -4.64
CA GLU A 149 14.81 -19.51 -4.15
C GLU A 149 15.35 -18.09 -3.97
N SER A 150 15.02 -17.16 -4.87
CA SER A 150 15.36 -15.73 -4.72
C SER A 150 14.67 -15.11 -3.50
N ALA A 151 13.41 -15.49 -3.22
CA ALA A 151 12.71 -15.06 -2.03
C ALA A 151 13.33 -15.61 -0.75
N PHE A 152 13.81 -16.85 -0.74
CA PHE A 152 14.57 -17.42 0.39
C PHE A 152 15.86 -16.64 0.66
N GLN A 153 16.63 -16.31 -0.39
CA GLN A 153 17.85 -15.51 -0.24
C GLN A 153 17.55 -14.15 0.38
N THR A 154 16.47 -13.49 -0.09
CA THR A 154 16.01 -12.22 0.46
C THR A 154 15.57 -12.33 1.91
N LEU A 155 14.86 -13.41 2.26
CA LEU A 155 14.47 -13.68 3.65
C LEU A 155 15.71 -13.86 4.55
N GLU A 156 16.72 -14.61 4.10
CA GLU A 156 17.97 -14.79 4.84
C GLU A 156 18.70 -13.46 5.07
N GLU A 157 18.77 -12.59 4.06
CA GLU A 157 19.35 -11.24 4.19
C GLU A 157 18.56 -10.36 5.17
N ALA A 158 17.25 -10.59 5.32
CA ALA A 158 16.38 -9.83 6.21
C ALA A 158 16.47 -10.25 7.68
N LEU A 159 16.85 -11.51 7.99
CA LEU A 159 16.85 -12.03 9.36
C LEU A 159 17.67 -11.18 10.37
N PRO A 160 18.85 -10.63 10.03
CA PRO A 160 19.57 -9.71 10.94
C PRO A 160 18.77 -8.44 11.30
N TYR A 161 17.79 -8.06 10.50
CA TYR A 161 16.96 -6.87 10.65
C TYR A 161 15.53 -7.19 11.07
N LYS A 162 15.27 -8.40 11.53
CA LYS A 162 13.94 -8.90 11.92
C LYS A 162 13.20 -7.95 12.89
N ALA A 163 13.93 -7.28 13.78
CA ALA A 163 13.33 -6.32 14.71
C ALA A 163 12.71 -5.08 14.03
N TRP A 164 13.07 -4.81 12.78
CA TRP A 164 12.58 -3.67 12.00
C TRP A 164 11.44 -4.05 11.04
N ILE A 165 11.31 -5.35 10.73
CA ILE A 165 10.36 -5.88 9.75
C ILE A 165 9.21 -6.58 10.50
N THR A 166 7.99 -6.14 10.25
CA THR A 166 6.79 -6.70 10.88
C THR A 166 6.23 -7.89 10.09
N ALA A 167 6.26 -7.80 8.78
CA ALA A 167 5.64 -8.78 7.90
C ALA A 167 6.45 -9.01 6.63
N VAL A 168 6.14 -10.13 5.96
CA VAL A 168 6.57 -10.36 4.58
C VAL A 168 5.36 -10.35 3.66
N GLY A 169 5.54 -9.80 2.45
CA GLY A 169 4.53 -9.66 1.41
C GLY A 169 4.90 -10.39 0.11
N LEU A 170 3.95 -10.45 -0.81
CA LEU A 170 4.13 -10.96 -2.18
C LEU A 170 3.51 -9.94 -3.13
N ASP A 171 4.28 -9.41 -4.08
CA ASP A 171 3.83 -8.36 -4.99
C ASP A 171 4.40 -8.50 -6.42
N SER A 172 4.33 -7.42 -7.22
CA SER A 172 4.76 -7.38 -8.61
C SER A 172 3.77 -8.09 -9.56
N SER A 173 4.21 -8.47 -10.77
CA SER A 173 3.38 -8.99 -11.85
C SER A 173 2.57 -10.22 -11.44
N GLU A 174 1.24 -10.06 -11.29
CA GLU A 174 0.37 -11.11 -10.75
C GLU A 174 0.06 -12.20 -11.78
N THR A 175 -0.23 -11.81 -13.02
CA THR A 175 -0.65 -12.73 -14.08
C THR A 175 0.41 -13.77 -14.39
N GLY A 176 0.07 -15.05 -14.23
CA GLY A 176 0.99 -16.18 -14.46
C GLY A 176 1.92 -16.51 -13.30
N HIS A 177 1.84 -15.78 -12.19
CA HIS A 177 2.66 -15.98 -10.99
C HIS A 177 1.78 -16.24 -9.75
N PRO A 178 1.15 -17.43 -9.63
CA PRO A 178 0.23 -17.75 -8.54
C PRO A 178 0.92 -17.76 -7.16
N PRO A 179 0.19 -17.43 -6.08
CA PRO A 179 0.72 -17.45 -4.72
C PRO A 179 1.32 -18.79 -4.29
N VAL A 180 0.76 -19.91 -4.73
CA VAL A 180 1.25 -21.25 -4.40
C VAL A 180 2.74 -21.46 -4.71
N LYS A 181 3.28 -20.73 -5.67
CA LYS A 181 4.71 -20.75 -6.03
C LYS A 181 5.64 -20.39 -4.86
N PHE A 182 5.13 -19.68 -3.84
CA PHE A 182 5.88 -19.15 -2.69
C PHE A 182 5.50 -19.83 -1.35
N GLU A 183 4.84 -21.00 -1.41
CA GLU A 183 4.37 -21.72 -0.22
C GLU A 183 5.45 -21.89 0.84
N LYS A 184 6.63 -22.42 0.44
CA LYS A 184 7.69 -22.82 1.38
C LYS A 184 8.35 -21.59 2.04
N VAL A 185 8.61 -20.52 1.30
CA VAL A 185 9.21 -19.31 1.87
C VAL A 185 8.25 -18.61 2.82
N PHE A 186 6.93 -18.64 2.56
CA PHE A 186 5.92 -18.11 3.48
C PHE A 186 5.79 -18.98 4.75
N VAL A 187 5.87 -20.30 4.64
CA VAL A 187 5.97 -21.19 5.82
C VAL A 187 7.18 -20.78 6.65
N LYS A 188 8.35 -20.67 6.03
CA LYS A 188 9.60 -20.29 6.71
C LYS A 188 9.50 -18.91 7.36
N ALA A 189 8.92 -17.92 6.68
CA ALA A 189 8.74 -16.59 7.23
C ALA A 189 7.87 -16.59 8.51
N ARG A 190 6.77 -17.37 8.52
CA ARG A 190 5.94 -17.54 9.72
C ARG A 190 6.69 -18.26 10.85
N GLU A 191 7.52 -19.26 10.55
CA GLU A 191 8.38 -19.92 11.53
C GLU A 191 9.38 -18.96 12.16
N GLU A 192 9.87 -17.99 11.38
CA GLU A 192 10.71 -16.91 11.89
C GLU A 192 9.91 -15.85 12.67
N GLY A 193 8.57 -15.92 12.68
CA GLY A 193 7.67 -15.04 13.44
C GLY A 193 7.23 -13.78 12.70
N PHE A 194 7.42 -13.70 11.38
CA PHE A 194 6.84 -12.64 10.57
C PHE A 194 5.34 -12.86 10.36
N LEU A 195 4.58 -11.78 10.32
CA LEU A 195 3.24 -11.79 9.74
C LEU A 195 3.35 -11.93 8.21
N THR A 196 2.27 -12.33 7.57
CA THR A 196 2.25 -12.55 6.12
C THR A 196 1.07 -11.88 5.47
N LEU A 197 1.28 -11.34 4.27
CA LEU A 197 0.25 -10.75 3.41
C LEU A 197 0.62 -10.96 1.93
N ALA A 198 -0.32 -10.76 1.02
CA ALA A 198 -0.05 -10.94 -0.40
C ALA A 198 -1.01 -10.14 -1.26
N HIS A 199 -0.50 -9.58 -2.36
CA HIS A 199 -1.32 -9.11 -3.47
C HIS A 199 -1.98 -10.34 -4.12
N ALA A 200 -3.29 -10.32 -4.17
CA ALA A 200 -4.05 -11.39 -4.81
C ALA A 200 -5.42 -10.90 -5.29
N GLY A 201 -5.77 -11.23 -6.51
CA GLY A 201 -7.04 -10.81 -7.11
C GLY A 201 -7.08 -9.33 -7.50
N GLU A 202 -5.96 -8.74 -7.83
CA GLU A 202 -5.88 -7.46 -8.54
C GLU A 202 -6.18 -7.69 -10.04
N GLU A 203 -5.28 -8.36 -10.75
CA GLU A 203 -5.45 -8.85 -12.10
C GLU A 203 -5.72 -10.37 -12.15
N GLY A 204 -5.17 -11.10 -11.19
CA GLY A 204 -5.29 -12.55 -11.07
C GLY A 204 -6.70 -13.01 -10.66
N PRO A 205 -7.06 -14.26 -10.93
CA PRO A 205 -8.38 -14.81 -10.66
C PRO A 205 -8.65 -15.01 -9.15
N PRO A 206 -9.92 -15.20 -8.75
CA PRO A 206 -10.28 -15.49 -7.34
C PRO A 206 -9.52 -16.65 -6.70
N GLU A 207 -9.03 -17.59 -7.52
CA GLU A 207 -8.22 -18.73 -7.07
C GLU A 207 -6.93 -18.25 -6.40
N TYR A 208 -6.33 -17.15 -6.86
CA TYR A 208 -5.12 -16.59 -6.24
C TYR A 208 -5.40 -16.04 -4.83
N VAL A 209 -6.60 -15.49 -4.62
CA VAL A 209 -7.03 -15.09 -3.27
C VAL A 209 -7.22 -16.33 -2.38
N TRP A 210 -7.82 -17.42 -2.90
CA TRP A 210 -7.91 -18.69 -2.16
C TRP A 210 -6.54 -19.27 -1.82
N GLU A 211 -5.58 -19.22 -2.74
CA GLU A 211 -4.20 -19.68 -2.49
C GLU A 211 -3.51 -18.82 -1.42
N ALA A 212 -3.64 -17.50 -1.48
CA ALA A 212 -3.09 -16.61 -0.45
C ALA A 212 -3.68 -16.93 0.94
N LEU A 213 -5.00 -17.13 1.03
CA LEU A 213 -5.69 -17.46 2.28
C LEU A 213 -5.31 -18.81 2.85
N ASN A 214 -5.24 -19.85 2.02
CA ASN A 214 -5.19 -21.23 2.49
C ASN A 214 -3.80 -21.87 2.38
N ILE A 215 -2.96 -21.37 1.47
CA ILE A 215 -1.59 -21.89 1.25
C ILE A 215 -0.57 -20.96 1.89
N LEU A 216 -0.60 -19.67 1.57
CA LEU A 216 0.33 -18.72 2.18
C LEU A 216 -0.04 -18.39 3.63
N GLY A 217 -1.32 -18.53 4.01
CA GLY A 217 -1.80 -18.28 5.37
C GLY A 217 -1.69 -16.81 5.76
N VAL A 218 -2.07 -15.92 4.87
CA VAL A 218 -1.93 -14.48 5.05
C VAL A 218 -2.88 -13.92 6.10
N SER A 219 -2.47 -12.82 6.74
CA SER A 219 -3.26 -12.05 7.70
C SER A 219 -4.07 -10.94 7.03
N ARG A 220 -3.75 -10.60 5.78
CA ARG A 220 -4.39 -9.56 4.97
C ARG A 220 -4.17 -9.87 3.49
N ILE A 221 -5.16 -9.53 2.66
CA ILE A 221 -5.06 -9.57 1.20
C ILE A 221 -4.88 -8.15 0.69
N ASP A 222 -3.87 -7.96 -0.14
CA ASP A 222 -3.68 -6.69 -0.82
C ASP A 222 -4.46 -6.70 -2.13
N HIS A 223 -5.19 -5.62 -2.44
CA HIS A 223 -6.24 -5.50 -3.43
C HIS A 223 -7.46 -6.40 -3.18
N GLY A 224 -7.51 -7.57 -3.79
CA GLY A 224 -8.64 -8.50 -3.65
C GLY A 224 -9.87 -8.12 -4.47
N ASN A 225 -9.75 -7.24 -5.46
CA ASN A 225 -10.88 -6.72 -6.27
C ASN A 225 -11.72 -7.82 -6.92
N ARG A 226 -11.06 -8.86 -7.45
CA ARG A 226 -11.72 -9.98 -8.14
C ARG A 226 -12.35 -11.01 -7.19
N SER A 227 -12.26 -10.80 -5.88
CA SER A 227 -12.96 -11.65 -4.90
C SER A 227 -14.48 -11.65 -5.12
N LEU A 228 -15.05 -10.56 -5.65
CA LEU A 228 -16.48 -10.46 -5.94
C LEU A 228 -16.98 -11.41 -7.03
N GLU A 229 -16.09 -11.97 -7.86
CA GLU A 229 -16.42 -12.95 -8.89
C GLU A 229 -16.77 -14.34 -8.30
N ASN A 230 -16.48 -14.57 -7.00
CA ASN A 230 -16.71 -15.86 -6.35
C ASN A 230 -17.49 -15.70 -5.03
N PRO A 231 -18.80 -16.05 -5.01
CA PRO A 231 -19.65 -15.91 -3.83
C PRO A 231 -19.16 -16.68 -2.60
N GLN A 232 -18.53 -17.84 -2.79
CA GLN A 232 -17.98 -18.64 -1.68
C GLN A 232 -16.77 -17.93 -1.07
N LEU A 233 -15.92 -17.29 -1.90
CA LEU A 233 -14.80 -16.50 -1.43
C LEU A 233 -15.28 -15.29 -0.62
N ILE A 234 -16.30 -14.57 -1.09
CA ILE A 234 -16.91 -13.46 -0.35
C ILE A 234 -17.34 -13.93 1.04
N ALA A 235 -18.10 -15.04 1.10
CA ALA A 235 -18.58 -15.58 2.36
C ALA A 235 -17.43 -15.94 3.32
N GLU A 236 -16.33 -16.48 2.81
CA GLU A 236 -15.17 -16.84 3.62
C GLU A 236 -14.38 -15.62 4.09
N LEU A 237 -14.21 -14.58 3.24
CA LEU A 237 -13.58 -13.31 3.61
C LEU A 237 -14.34 -12.62 4.74
N VAL A 238 -15.67 -12.56 4.63
CA VAL A 238 -16.54 -11.98 5.66
C VAL A 238 -16.47 -12.78 6.96
N LYS A 239 -16.57 -14.11 6.87
CA LYS A 239 -16.50 -15.01 8.03
C LYS A 239 -15.16 -14.88 8.78
N ARG A 240 -14.04 -14.81 8.07
CA ARG A 240 -12.68 -14.61 8.66
C ARG A 240 -12.42 -13.17 9.08
N LYS A 241 -13.29 -12.21 8.71
CA LYS A 241 -13.04 -10.78 8.80
C LYS A 241 -11.69 -10.41 8.14
N MET A 242 -11.41 -11.05 7.01
CA MET A 242 -10.16 -10.85 6.27
C MET A 242 -10.14 -9.46 5.66
N PRO A 243 -9.14 -8.59 5.99
CA PRO A 243 -9.06 -7.27 5.41
C PRO A 243 -8.62 -7.33 3.95
N LEU A 244 -9.20 -6.44 3.12
CA LEU A 244 -8.77 -6.15 1.76
C LEU A 244 -8.26 -4.70 1.71
N THR A 245 -7.04 -4.48 1.20
CA THR A 245 -6.46 -3.14 1.04
C THR A 245 -6.70 -2.62 -0.37
N ILE A 246 -7.79 -1.89 -0.55
CA ILE A 246 -8.21 -1.39 -1.85
C ILE A 246 -7.45 -0.12 -2.22
N CYS A 247 -7.01 -0.02 -3.47
CA CYS A 247 -6.23 1.08 -4.03
C CYS A 247 -6.95 1.71 -5.22
N PRO A 248 -7.92 2.62 -5.00
CA PRO A 248 -8.84 3.05 -6.05
C PRO A 248 -8.18 3.72 -7.27
N LEU A 249 -7.25 4.64 -7.05
CA LEU A 249 -6.56 5.32 -8.15
C LEU A 249 -5.65 4.37 -8.93
N SER A 250 -4.98 3.44 -8.25
CA SER A 250 -4.24 2.35 -8.88
C SER A 250 -5.14 1.53 -9.79
N ASN A 251 -6.27 1.05 -9.26
CA ASN A 251 -7.23 0.23 -10.02
C ASN A 251 -7.75 0.94 -11.27
N LEU A 252 -7.95 2.27 -11.20
CA LEU A 252 -8.35 3.07 -12.36
C LEU A 252 -7.20 3.23 -13.37
N LYS A 253 -6.00 3.54 -12.89
CA LYS A 253 -4.82 3.78 -13.74
C LYS A 253 -4.35 2.52 -14.47
N LEU A 254 -4.38 1.38 -13.80
CA LEU A 254 -3.97 0.08 -14.35
C LEU A 254 -5.09 -0.61 -15.14
N LYS A 255 -6.26 0.03 -15.28
CA LYS A 255 -7.43 -0.49 -16.02
C LYS A 255 -8.07 -1.75 -15.41
N VAL A 256 -7.78 -2.04 -14.14
CA VAL A 256 -8.54 -3.04 -13.36
C VAL A 256 -10.02 -2.60 -13.28
N VAL A 257 -10.22 -1.29 -13.16
CA VAL A 257 -11.52 -0.63 -13.28
C VAL A 257 -11.44 0.44 -14.35
N HIS A 258 -12.39 0.46 -15.29
CA HIS A 258 -12.39 1.43 -16.39
C HIS A 258 -13.05 2.76 -16.04
N ASP A 259 -13.94 2.76 -15.05
CA ASP A 259 -14.69 3.93 -14.58
C ASP A 259 -14.84 3.84 -13.05
N MET A 260 -14.44 4.89 -12.34
CA MET A 260 -14.53 4.93 -10.87
C MET A 260 -15.96 4.77 -10.36
N THR A 261 -16.97 5.15 -11.15
CA THR A 261 -18.39 4.91 -10.77
C THR A 261 -18.78 3.44 -10.73
N GLN A 262 -17.97 2.57 -11.34
CA GLN A 262 -18.13 1.11 -11.36
C GLN A 262 -17.16 0.39 -10.41
N HIS A 263 -16.41 1.16 -9.60
CA HIS A 263 -15.44 0.57 -8.68
C HIS A 263 -16.14 -0.32 -7.64
N PRO A 264 -15.66 -1.56 -7.39
CA PRO A 264 -16.35 -2.57 -6.58
C PRO A 264 -16.44 -2.26 -5.09
N LEU A 265 -15.80 -1.19 -4.59
CA LEU A 265 -15.72 -0.85 -3.17
C LEU A 265 -17.10 -0.75 -2.49
N ALA A 266 -18.07 -0.09 -3.15
CA ALA A 266 -19.41 0.05 -2.58
C ALA A 266 -20.10 -1.32 -2.38
N GLU A 267 -19.99 -2.21 -3.36
CA GLU A 267 -20.51 -3.58 -3.29
C GLU A 267 -19.78 -4.39 -2.21
N MET A 268 -18.46 -4.23 -2.06
CA MET A 268 -17.68 -4.87 -0.99
C MET A 268 -18.22 -4.49 0.40
N LEU A 269 -18.46 -3.20 0.62
CA LEU A 269 -19.02 -2.70 1.89
C LEU A 269 -20.43 -3.25 2.15
N GLU A 270 -21.31 -3.28 1.14
CA GLU A 270 -22.65 -3.84 1.24
C GLU A 270 -22.64 -5.34 1.58
N LYS A 271 -21.66 -6.08 1.08
CA LYS A 271 -21.46 -7.51 1.40
C LYS A 271 -20.78 -7.76 2.74
N GLY A 272 -20.38 -6.70 3.45
CA GLY A 272 -19.73 -6.79 4.76
C GLY A 272 -18.24 -7.16 4.71
N ILE A 273 -17.57 -7.00 3.56
CA ILE A 273 -16.13 -7.18 3.44
C ILE A 273 -15.43 -6.04 4.19
N MET A 274 -14.39 -6.36 4.95
CA MET A 274 -13.54 -5.40 5.63
C MET A 274 -12.58 -4.77 4.62
N ALA A 275 -13.06 -3.79 3.85
CA ALA A 275 -12.25 -3.03 2.90
C ALA A 275 -11.62 -1.80 3.58
N THR A 276 -10.40 -1.44 3.14
CA THR A 276 -9.69 -0.19 3.49
C THR A 276 -9.34 0.58 2.23
N ILE A 277 -8.98 1.85 2.34
CA ILE A 277 -8.50 2.67 1.22
C ILE A 277 -7.02 2.95 1.41
N ASN A 278 -6.25 2.85 0.31
CA ASN A 278 -4.81 3.06 0.28
C ASN A 278 -4.39 3.70 -1.04
N SER A 279 -3.14 4.12 -1.14
CA SER A 279 -2.65 4.84 -2.33
C SER A 279 -1.78 4.01 -3.27
N ASP A 280 -1.21 2.88 -2.80
CA ASP A 280 -0.37 1.97 -3.59
C ASP A 280 0.95 2.62 -4.04
N ASP A 281 1.00 3.18 -5.24
CA ASP A 281 2.13 3.91 -5.81
C ASP A 281 1.71 5.36 -6.16
N PRO A 282 1.52 6.22 -5.15
CA PRO A 282 0.83 7.50 -5.30
C PRO A 282 1.47 8.47 -6.28
N ALA A 283 2.81 8.46 -6.41
CA ALA A 283 3.52 9.32 -7.34
C ALA A 283 3.23 8.97 -8.81
N TYR A 284 2.88 7.71 -9.09
CA TYR A 284 2.57 7.20 -10.42
C TYR A 284 1.07 7.22 -10.74
N PHE A 285 0.23 6.98 -9.73
CA PHE A 285 -1.22 6.87 -9.91
C PHE A 285 -1.98 8.18 -9.68
N GLY A 286 -1.27 9.23 -9.24
CA GLY A 286 -1.78 10.59 -9.24
C GLY A 286 -2.54 11.00 -7.98
N GLY A 287 -2.29 10.36 -6.84
CA GLY A 287 -2.84 10.79 -5.57
C GLY A 287 -2.49 9.91 -4.38
N TYR A 288 -2.35 10.56 -3.24
CA TYR A 288 -2.12 9.94 -1.93
C TYR A 288 -3.45 9.59 -1.25
N MET A 289 -3.47 9.50 0.06
CA MET A 289 -4.66 9.04 0.81
C MET A 289 -5.89 9.93 0.60
N ASN A 290 -5.75 11.27 0.69
CA ASN A 290 -6.90 12.15 0.53
C ASN A 290 -7.54 12.02 -0.84
N GLU A 291 -6.72 12.00 -1.90
CA GLU A 291 -7.18 11.90 -3.28
C GLU A 291 -7.93 10.57 -3.51
N ASN A 292 -7.43 9.46 -2.95
CA ASN A 292 -8.10 8.16 -3.02
C ASN A 292 -9.46 8.16 -2.31
N TYR A 293 -9.56 8.76 -1.12
CA TYR A 293 -10.83 8.91 -0.40
C TYR A 293 -11.81 9.81 -1.16
N ILE A 294 -11.34 10.96 -1.68
CA ILE A 294 -12.18 11.93 -2.40
C ILE A 294 -12.78 11.31 -3.65
N VAL A 295 -11.96 10.66 -4.48
CA VAL A 295 -12.42 10.12 -5.76
C VAL A 295 -13.49 9.04 -5.58
N VAL A 296 -13.39 8.16 -4.58
CA VAL A 296 -14.43 7.14 -4.33
C VAL A 296 -15.64 7.72 -3.64
N ALA A 297 -15.46 8.70 -2.73
CA ALA A 297 -16.59 9.39 -2.10
C ALA A 297 -17.48 10.07 -3.13
N GLU A 298 -16.89 10.72 -4.11
CA GLU A 298 -17.60 11.40 -5.20
C GLU A 298 -18.24 10.42 -6.17
N ALA A 299 -17.46 9.49 -6.71
CA ALA A 299 -17.91 8.58 -7.76
C ALA A 299 -18.97 7.59 -7.28
N LEU A 300 -18.77 7.03 -6.10
CA LEU A 300 -19.66 6.02 -5.50
C LEU A 300 -20.74 6.63 -4.59
N LYS A 301 -20.75 7.97 -4.42
CA LYS A 301 -21.68 8.71 -3.57
C LYS A 301 -21.70 8.18 -2.13
N LEU A 302 -20.53 7.85 -1.59
CA LEU A 302 -20.41 7.31 -0.25
C LEU A 302 -20.90 8.34 0.80
N SER A 303 -21.56 7.84 1.82
CA SER A 303 -21.98 8.64 2.98
C SER A 303 -20.82 8.89 3.94
N LYS A 304 -20.93 9.90 4.82
CA LYS A 304 -19.98 10.13 5.93
C LYS A 304 -19.77 8.86 6.76
N VAL A 305 -20.84 8.10 7.02
CA VAL A 305 -20.78 6.85 7.79
C VAL A 305 -19.89 5.81 7.09
N GLN A 306 -20.02 5.65 5.77
CA GLN A 306 -19.18 4.71 5.01
C GLN A 306 -17.72 5.17 4.97
N ILE A 307 -17.44 6.45 4.77
CA ILE A 307 -16.08 7.02 4.82
C ILE A 307 -15.43 6.81 6.19
N VAL A 308 -16.15 7.09 7.27
CA VAL A 308 -15.72 6.83 8.64
C VAL A 308 -15.50 5.34 8.88
N GLY A 309 -16.38 4.50 8.35
CA GLY A 309 -16.25 3.04 8.40
C GLY A 309 -14.96 2.54 7.75
N LEU A 310 -14.63 3.05 6.56
CA LEU A 310 -13.38 2.75 5.86
C LEU A 310 -12.13 3.16 6.66
N ALA A 311 -12.16 4.35 7.27
CA ALA A 311 -11.05 4.81 8.12
C ALA A 311 -10.90 3.96 9.41
N LYS A 312 -12.01 3.54 10.02
CA LYS A 312 -11.98 2.60 11.16
C LYS A 312 -11.44 1.24 10.75
N ASN A 313 -11.86 0.74 9.59
CA ASN A 313 -11.37 -0.53 9.06
C ASN A 313 -9.84 -0.51 8.87
N SER A 314 -9.26 0.62 8.42
CA SER A 314 -7.80 0.67 8.23
C SER A 314 -7.04 0.53 9.55
N PHE A 315 -7.48 1.13 10.65
CA PHE A 315 -6.86 0.88 11.94
C PHE A 315 -7.15 -0.54 12.47
N ALA A 316 -8.37 -1.03 12.31
CA ALA A 316 -8.73 -2.40 12.73
C ALA A 316 -7.90 -3.47 12.01
N ALA A 317 -7.60 -3.26 10.73
CA ALA A 317 -6.82 -4.15 9.86
C ALA A 317 -5.29 -3.99 9.99
N SER A 318 -4.82 -2.95 10.69
CA SER A 318 -3.38 -2.67 10.86
C SER A 318 -2.68 -3.70 11.74
N PHE A 319 -1.36 -3.71 11.70
CA PHE A 319 -0.51 -4.50 12.60
C PHE A 319 -0.14 -3.76 13.89
N LEU A 320 -0.94 -2.76 14.27
CA LEU A 320 -0.85 -2.12 15.58
C LEU A 320 -1.36 -3.05 16.69
N GLU A 321 -0.92 -2.77 17.93
CA GLU A 321 -1.46 -3.43 19.10
C GLU A 321 -2.94 -3.04 19.33
N ASP A 322 -3.74 -3.97 19.86
CA ASP A 322 -5.20 -3.79 19.98
C ASP A 322 -5.61 -2.54 20.76
N GLU A 323 -4.86 -2.19 21.81
CA GLU A 323 -5.13 -0.96 22.58
C GLU A 323 -4.90 0.30 21.72
N THR A 324 -3.82 0.32 20.94
CA THR A 324 -3.53 1.44 20.03
C THR A 324 -4.59 1.53 18.93
N LYS A 325 -5.03 0.40 18.36
CA LYS A 325 -6.15 0.37 17.39
C LYS A 325 -7.39 1.03 17.96
N LYS A 326 -7.75 0.68 19.20
CA LYS A 326 -8.91 1.22 19.88
C LYS A 326 -8.79 2.74 20.07
N GLU A 327 -7.64 3.23 20.57
CA GLU A 327 -7.39 4.66 20.71
C GLU A 327 -7.54 5.42 19.38
N MET A 328 -7.04 4.87 18.28
CA MET A 328 -7.13 5.50 16.96
C MET A 328 -8.58 5.52 16.44
N ILE A 329 -9.34 4.44 16.67
CA ILE A 329 -10.76 4.39 16.32
C ILE A 329 -11.56 5.39 17.15
N GLU A 330 -11.26 5.57 18.44
CA GLU A 330 -11.88 6.60 19.30
C GLU A 330 -11.59 8.02 18.78
N LYS A 331 -10.39 8.30 18.27
CA LYS A 331 -10.07 9.60 17.63
C LYS A 331 -10.94 9.85 16.39
N ILE A 332 -11.18 8.81 15.55
CA ILE A 332 -12.06 8.92 14.40
C ILE A 332 -13.50 9.22 14.86
N GLU A 333 -13.98 8.54 15.89
CA GLU A 333 -15.33 8.77 16.42
C GLU A 333 -15.49 10.17 16.98
N ALA A 334 -14.52 10.65 17.76
CA ALA A 334 -14.51 12.00 18.28
C ALA A 334 -14.54 13.06 17.16
N TYR A 335 -13.72 12.87 16.10
CA TYR A 335 -13.74 13.72 14.93
C TYR A 335 -15.12 13.74 14.24
N TYR A 336 -15.70 12.56 14.02
CA TYR A 336 -17.01 12.43 13.39
C TYR A 336 -18.12 13.13 14.20
N GLN A 337 -18.13 12.99 15.52
CA GLN A 337 -19.11 13.64 16.40
C GLN A 337 -18.95 15.17 16.37
N MET A 338 -17.70 15.67 16.39
CA MET A 338 -17.43 17.10 16.30
C MET A 338 -17.95 17.70 15.00
N GLN A 339 -17.74 17.02 13.88
CA GLN A 339 -18.19 17.48 12.55
C GLN A 339 -19.74 17.47 12.42
N ASN A 340 -20.43 16.51 13.05
CA ASN A 340 -21.90 16.47 13.02
C ASN A 340 -22.54 17.46 14.02
N GLY A 341 -21.85 17.83 15.09
CA GLY A 341 -22.34 18.82 16.07
C GLY A 341 -22.32 20.27 15.55
N HIS A 342 -21.57 20.56 14.48
CA HIS A 342 -21.56 21.86 13.80
C HIS A 342 -22.70 22.00 12.78
N ASP A 343 -23.32 20.91 12.33
CA ASP A 343 -24.46 20.93 11.41
C ASP A 343 -25.79 21.30 12.08
N ILE A 344 -25.83 21.56 13.42
CA ILE A 344 -27.04 21.84 14.21
C ILE A 344 -27.15 23.33 14.65
N THR A 345 -26.20 24.18 14.26
CA THR A 345 -26.24 25.63 14.51
C THR A 345 -26.35 26.42 13.21
#